data_40b1d858d329616f20275ce5d92e41a9
#
_entry.id   40b1d858d329616f20275ce5d92e41a9
#
_cell.length_a   1.000
_cell.length_b   1.000
_cell.length_c   1.000
_cell.angle_alpha   90.00
_cell.angle_beta   90.00
_cell.angle_gamma   90.00
#
_symmetry.space_group_name_H-M   'P 1'
#
loop_
_entity.id
_entity.type
_entity.pdbx_description
1 polymer ?
#
loop_
_entity_poly.entity_id
_entity_poly.type
_entity_poly.pdbx_seq_one_letter_code
_entity_poly.pdbx_strand_id
1 'polypeptide(L)'
;MKKLTIREMTYCALFAALTAVCSQIQIPLPLIPINLAIFAVVLCGGLLRPVCALLAVGVYVLLGLVGIPVFAGFKAGVGTLFGNTGGYIVGYVLAAFLTAVLRQRWGEGYLRLCAAMAVGVAVCYVFGTVWFMVLSGNSLWVSLSYCVLPFLPGDVLKILLAALLTGRLKKAMWR
;
A
#
# COMPACT_ATOMS: atom_id res chain seq x y z
N MET A 1 -23.10 11.68 0.86
CA MET A 1 -22.02 10.77 1.35
C MET A 1 -22.62 9.84 2.39
N LYS A 2 -22.50 8.51 2.21
CA LYS A 2 -23.02 7.53 3.19
C LYS A 2 -22.14 7.61 4.45
N LYS A 3 -22.72 7.80 5.62
CA LYS A 3 -21.99 7.84 6.91
C LYS A 3 -21.20 6.54 7.10
N LEU A 4 -20.00 6.63 7.67
CA LEU A 4 -19.20 5.47 8.05
C LEU A 4 -19.88 4.76 9.22
N THR A 5 -20.02 3.46 9.13
CA THR A 5 -20.51 2.63 10.24
C THR A 5 -19.37 2.36 11.22
N ILE A 6 -19.72 2.07 12.48
CA ILE A 6 -18.72 1.67 13.51
C ILE A 6 -17.88 0.49 13.02
N ARG A 7 -18.51 -0.49 12.37
CA ARG A 7 -17.83 -1.66 11.79
C ARG A 7 -16.80 -1.27 10.74
N GLU A 8 -17.14 -0.32 9.84
CA GLU A 8 -16.19 0.19 8.84
C GLU A 8 -15.01 0.91 9.48
N MET A 9 -15.26 1.69 10.54
CA MET A 9 -14.20 2.38 11.30
C MET A 9 -13.26 1.37 11.98
N THR A 10 -13.79 0.31 12.59
CA THR A 10 -12.99 -0.76 13.17
C THR A 10 -12.10 -1.44 12.13
N TYR A 11 -12.62 -1.72 10.94
CA TYR A 11 -11.80 -2.27 9.86
C TYR A 11 -10.74 -1.29 9.37
N CYS A 12 -11.02 0.01 9.30
CA CYS A 12 -10.00 1.01 8.96
C CYS A 12 -8.85 1.00 9.97
N ALA A 13 -9.15 0.97 11.27
CA ALA A 13 -8.13 0.90 12.31
C ALA A 13 -7.32 -0.42 12.25
N LEU A 14 -7.99 -1.55 12.02
CA LEU A 14 -7.33 -2.85 11.87
C LEU A 14 -6.35 -2.86 10.68
N PHE A 15 -6.75 -2.30 9.52
CA PHE A 15 -5.89 -2.26 8.35
C PHE A 15 -4.76 -1.23 8.49
N ALA A 16 -4.96 -0.14 9.21
CA ALA A 16 -3.89 0.77 9.58
C ALA A 16 -2.82 0.05 10.42
N ALA A 17 -3.25 -0.68 11.46
CA ALA A 17 -2.36 -1.48 12.30
C ALA A 17 -1.68 -2.61 11.52
N LEU A 18 -2.43 -3.33 10.66
CA LEU A 18 -1.87 -4.38 9.81
C LEU A 18 -0.79 -3.83 8.87
N THR A 19 -1.02 -2.66 8.27
CA THR A 19 -0.04 -2.01 7.39
C THR A 19 1.21 -1.63 8.18
N ALA A 20 1.05 -1.11 9.42
CA ALA A 20 2.16 -0.79 10.31
C ALA A 20 3.00 -2.03 10.64
N VAL A 21 2.38 -3.14 11.01
CA VAL A 21 3.09 -4.41 11.29
C VAL A 21 3.78 -4.94 10.04
N CYS A 22 3.07 -4.99 8.91
CA CYS A 22 3.64 -5.47 7.64
C CYS A 22 4.81 -4.60 7.15
N SER A 23 4.84 -3.32 7.48
CA SER A 23 5.94 -2.44 7.10
C SER A 23 7.24 -2.78 7.84
N GLN A 24 7.17 -3.42 9.01
CA GLN A 24 8.36 -3.85 9.77
C GLN A 24 8.95 -5.15 9.23
N ILE A 25 8.15 -5.95 8.49
CA ILE A 25 8.63 -7.17 7.84
C ILE A 25 9.31 -6.75 6.54
N GLN A 26 10.63 -6.60 6.58
CA GLN A 26 11.39 -6.05 5.46
C GLN A 26 12.71 -6.77 5.21
N ILE A 27 13.13 -6.73 3.95
CA ILE A 27 14.50 -7.04 3.54
C ILE A 27 15.21 -5.69 3.37
N PRO A 28 16.21 -5.38 4.23
CA PRO A 28 16.90 -4.11 4.14
C PRO A 28 17.75 -4.05 2.86
N LEU A 29 17.46 -3.10 2.01
CA LEU A 29 18.29 -2.72 0.86
C LEU A 29 18.84 -1.31 1.09
N PRO A 30 19.97 -0.93 0.47
CA PRO A 30 20.68 0.32 0.78
C PRO A 30 19.85 1.59 0.58
N LEU A 31 18.98 1.62 -0.42
CA LEU A 31 18.22 2.83 -0.79
C LEU A 31 16.74 2.72 -0.41
N ILE A 32 16.07 1.63 -0.78
CA ILE A 32 14.65 1.42 -0.54
C ILE A 32 14.46 -0.02 -0.08
N PRO A 33 13.99 -0.27 1.16
CA PRO A 33 13.79 -1.62 1.67
C PRO A 33 12.59 -2.30 0.99
N ILE A 34 12.72 -3.59 0.67
CA ILE A 34 11.58 -4.42 0.26
C ILE A 34 10.79 -4.80 1.51
N ASN A 35 9.57 -4.36 1.63
CA ASN A 35 8.72 -4.66 2.78
C ASN A 35 7.37 -5.29 2.40
N LEU A 36 6.64 -5.73 3.41
CA LEU A 36 5.34 -6.36 3.22
C LEU A 36 4.17 -5.34 3.26
N ALA A 37 4.43 -4.04 3.45
CA ALA A 37 3.38 -3.03 3.57
C ALA A 37 2.46 -3.00 2.34
N ILE A 38 3.02 -3.06 1.12
CA ILE A 38 2.22 -3.03 -0.11
C ILE A 38 1.21 -4.19 -0.18
N PHE A 39 1.53 -5.37 0.39
CA PHE A 39 0.59 -6.48 0.52
C PHE A 39 -0.63 -6.08 1.36
N ALA A 40 -0.42 -5.50 2.55
CA ALA A 40 -1.51 -5.03 3.41
C ALA A 40 -2.33 -3.91 2.74
N VAL A 41 -1.68 -3.02 1.99
CA VAL A 41 -2.28 -1.91 1.25
C VAL A 41 -3.24 -2.42 0.15
N VAL A 42 -2.78 -3.34 -0.71
CA VAL A 42 -3.65 -3.88 -1.77
C VAL A 42 -4.72 -4.81 -1.22
N LEU A 43 -4.45 -5.52 -0.14
CA LEU A 43 -5.45 -6.31 0.58
C LEU A 43 -6.54 -5.42 1.18
N CYS A 44 -6.17 -4.28 1.77
CA CYS A 44 -7.08 -3.24 2.25
C CYS A 44 -7.99 -2.74 1.12
N GLY A 45 -7.42 -2.36 -0.03
CA GLY A 45 -8.18 -1.96 -1.22
C GLY A 45 -9.08 -3.07 -1.77
N GLY A 46 -8.63 -4.33 -1.68
CA GLY A 46 -9.39 -5.51 -2.06
C GLY A 46 -10.61 -5.78 -1.19
N LEU A 47 -10.59 -5.41 0.08
CA LEU A 47 -11.64 -5.72 1.06
C LEU A 47 -12.54 -4.54 1.38
N LEU A 48 -12.00 -3.34 1.52
CA LEU A 48 -12.73 -2.17 1.98
C LEU A 48 -13.32 -1.35 0.82
N ARG A 49 -14.28 -0.48 1.14
CA ARG A 49 -14.78 0.54 0.22
C ARG A 49 -13.70 1.61 -0.04
N PRO A 50 -13.71 2.31 -1.20
CA PRO A 50 -12.65 3.26 -1.54
C PRO A 50 -12.35 4.30 -0.45
N VAL A 51 -13.39 4.89 0.14
CA VAL A 51 -13.23 5.86 1.24
C VAL A 51 -12.60 5.22 2.47
N CYS A 52 -13.00 3.99 2.82
CA CYS A 52 -12.44 3.27 3.96
C CYS A 52 -10.98 2.85 3.71
N ALA A 53 -10.66 2.42 2.50
CA ALA A 53 -9.28 2.07 2.12
C ALA A 53 -8.35 3.29 2.18
N LEU A 54 -8.82 4.43 1.67
CA LEU A 54 -8.11 5.70 1.77
C LEU A 54 -7.89 6.12 3.23
N LEU A 55 -8.93 6.02 4.07
CA LEU A 55 -8.84 6.37 5.49
C LEU A 55 -7.90 5.42 6.25
N ALA A 56 -7.98 4.12 6.02
CA ALA A 56 -7.15 3.13 6.70
C ALA A 56 -5.64 3.39 6.47
N VAL A 57 -5.24 3.55 5.20
CA VAL A 57 -3.85 3.82 4.87
C VAL A 57 -3.47 5.26 5.21
N GLY A 58 -4.41 6.20 5.09
CA GLY A 58 -4.22 7.59 5.54
C GLY A 58 -3.92 7.68 7.04
N VAL A 59 -4.66 6.94 7.87
CA VAL A 59 -4.38 6.85 9.33
C VAL A 59 -3.00 6.27 9.59
N TYR A 60 -2.58 5.21 8.90
CA TYR A 60 -1.22 4.68 9.01
C TYR A 60 -0.16 5.76 8.71
N VAL A 61 -0.35 6.54 7.64
CA VAL A 61 0.57 7.64 7.28
C VAL A 61 0.57 8.73 8.35
N LEU A 62 -0.60 9.12 8.86
CA LEU A 62 -0.74 10.12 9.91
C LEU A 62 -0.06 9.69 11.21
N LEU A 63 -0.22 8.43 11.63
CA LEU A 63 0.47 7.86 12.79
C LEU A 63 1.99 7.99 12.64
N GLY A 64 2.52 7.66 11.45
CA GLY A 64 3.94 7.83 11.17
C GLY A 64 4.40 9.29 11.19
N LEU A 65 3.58 10.21 10.69
CA LEU A 65 3.88 11.65 10.71
C LEU A 65 3.94 12.24 12.13
N VAL A 66 3.03 11.82 13.01
CA VAL A 66 2.98 12.26 14.42
C VAL A 66 4.17 11.72 15.23
N GLY A 67 4.97 10.80 14.67
CA GLY A 67 6.16 10.28 15.31
C GLY A 67 6.04 8.86 15.85
N ILE A 68 4.93 8.16 15.60
CA ILE A 68 4.81 6.74 15.95
C ILE A 68 5.64 5.93 14.93
N PRO A 69 6.53 5.01 15.38
CA PRO A 69 7.49 4.31 14.53
C PRO A 69 6.83 3.19 13.70
N VAL A 70 5.91 3.56 12.81
CA VAL A 70 5.14 2.64 11.97
C VAL A 70 5.71 2.45 10.56
N PHE A 71 6.62 3.32 10.10
CA PHE A 71 7.26 3.18 8.81
C PHE A 71 8.36 2.11 8.83
N ALA A 72 8.75 1.62 7.67
CA ALA A 72 9.74 0.56 7.52
C ALA A 72 11.04 0.84 8.30
N GLY A 73 11.49 -0.15 9.08
CA GLY A 73 12.67 -0.03 9.96
C GLY A 73 12.42 0.84 11.19
N PHE A 74 11.19 0.81 11.72
CA PHE A 74 10.76 1.60 12.89
C PHE A 74 10.97 3.11 12.73
N LYS A 75 10.97 3.60 11.50
CA LYS A 75 11.08 5.02 11.19
C LYS A 75 9.77 5.73 11.43
N ALA A 76 9.88 7.04 11.70
CA ALA A 76 8.74 7.93 11.92
C ALA A 76 9.11 9.37 11.56
N GLY A 77 8.10 10.23 11.59
CA GLY A 77 8.24 11.66 11.45
C GLY A 77 8.29 12.16 10.02
N VAL A 78 8.21 13.48 9.90
CA VAL A 78 8.18 14.21 8.64
C VAL A 78 9.44 13.93 7.80
N GLY A 79 10.61 13.78 8.44
CA GLY A 79 11.87 13.49 7.75
C GLY A 79 11.85 12.18 6.95
N THR A 80 11.11 11.15 7.41
CA THR A 80 10.96 9.89 6.66
C THR A 80 10.10 10.10 5.41
N LEU A 81 9.07 10.94 5.51
CA LEU A 81 8.18 11.24 4.40
C LEU A 81 8.88 12.07 3.32
N PHE A 82 9.78 12.96 3.71
CA PHE A 82 10.62 13.73 2.76
C PHE A 82 11.92 13.00 2.37
N GLY A 83 12.16 11.80 2.89
CA GLY A 83 13.27 10.93 2.48
C GLY A 83 12.97 10.12 1.21
N ASN A 84 13.91 9.26 0.83
CA ASN A 84 13.86 8.45 -0.40
C ASN A 84 12.60 7.55 -0.52
N THR A 85 12.00 7.19 0.60
CA THR A 85 10.81 6.32 0.67
C THR A 85 9.48 7.07 0.68
N GLY A 86 9.50 8.41 0.78
CA GLY A 86 8.30 9.22 0.95
C GLY A 86 7.28 9.08 -0.17
N GLY A 87 7.72 9.05 -1.41
CA GLY A 87 6.85 8.86 -2.56
C GLY A 87 6.10 7.51 -2.52
N TYR A 88 6.71 6.46 -1.97
CA TYR A 88 6.06 5.16 -1.77
C TYR A 88 4.99 5.23 -0.68
N ILE A 89 5.27 5.94 0.43
CA ILE A 89 4.34 6.11 1.54
C ILE A 89 3.06 6.83 1.06
N VAL A 90 3.22 7.90 0.26
CA VAL A 90 2.10 8.59 -0.40
C VAL A 90 1.43 7.67 -1.42
N GLY A 91 2.22 6.96 -2.20
CA GLY A 91 1.77 5.98 -3.19
C GLY A 91 0.89 4.88 -2.60
N TYR A 92 1.12 4.46 -1.35
CA TYR A 92 0.29 3.47 -0.66
C TYR A 92 -1.16 3.92 -0.52
N VAL A 93 -1.39 5.20 -0.19
CA VAL A 93 -2.75 5.75 -0.06
C VAL A 93 -3.49 5.67 -1.40
N LEU A 94 -2.82 6.06 -2.48
CA LEU A 94 -3.36 6.01 -3.83
C LEU A 94 -3.58 4.57 -4.31
N ALA A 95 -2.64 3.68 -4.03
CA ALA A 95 -2.73 2.26 -4.38
C ALA A 95 -3.94 1.59 -3.73
N ALA A 96 -4.17 1.81 -2.43
CA ALA A 96 -5.33 1.28 -1.72
C ALA A 96 -6.64 1.81 -2.30
N PHE A 97 -6.72 3.12 -2.50
CA PHE A 97 -7.91 3.78 -3.05
C PHE A 97 -8.23 3.28 -4.46
N LEU A 98 -7.26 3.28 -5.37
CA LEU A 98 -7.44 2.84 -6.75
C LEU A 98 -7.81 1.36 -6.83
N THR A 99 -7.14 0.50 -6.08
CA THR A 99 -7.50 -0.92 -5.99
C THR A 99 -8.96 -1.09 -5.60
N ALA A 100 -9.43 -0.35 -4.59
CA ALA A 100 -10.82 -0.42 -4.15
C ALA A 100 -11.81 0.10 -5.20
N VAL A 101 -11.48 1.19 -5.89
CA VAL A 101 -12.31 1.76 -6.99
C VAL A 101 -12.39 0.79 -8.16
N LEU A 102 -11.26 0.25 -8.60
CA LEU A 102 -11.19 -0.67 -9.73
C LEU A 102 -11.91 -1.98 -9.43
N ARG A 103 -11.74 -2.53 -8.21
CA ARG A 103 -12.51 -3.70 -7.77
C ARG A 103 -14.02 -3.46 -7.85
N GLN A 104 -14.49 -2.27 -7.44
CA GLN A 104 -15.92 -1.96 -7.53
C GLN A 104 -16.42 -1.87 -8.98
N ARG A 105 -15.57 -1.40 -9.91
CA ARG A 105 -15.93 -1.25 -11.32
C ARG A 105 -15.81 -2.54 -12.11
N TRP A 106 -14.73 -3.31 -11.91
CA TRP A 106 -14.43 -4.52 -12.70
C TRP A 106 -15.04 -5.78 -12.12
N GLY A 107 -15.46 -5.73 -10.83
CA GLY A 107 -16.03 -6.90 -10.14
C GLY A 107 -14.97 -7.69 -9.36
N GLU A 108 -15.43 -8.81 -8.77
CA GLU A 108 -14.69 -9.52 -7.71
C GLU A 108 -14.07 -10.86 -8.18
N GLY A 109 -14.04 -11.10 -9.47
CA GLY A 109 -13.35 -12.27 -10.02
C GLY A 109 -11.85 -12.22 -9.69
N TYR A 110 -11.25 -13.38 -9.41
CA TYR A 110 -9.84 -13.47 -8.97
C TYR A 110 -8.88 -12.71 -9.90
N LEU A 111 -8.97 -12.93 -11.23
CA LEU A 111 -8.12 -12.25 -12.21
C LEU A 111 -8.36 -10.73 -12.27
N ARG A 112 -9.63 -10.31 -12.15
CA ARG A 112 -9.98 -8.88 -12.12
C ARG A 112 -9.43 -8.20 -10.87
N LEU A 113 -9.44 -8.91 -9.75
CA LEU A 113 -8.88 -8.45 -8.49
C LEU A 113 -7.35 -8.34 -8.57
N CYS A 114 -6.68 -9.34 -9.14
CA CYS A 114 -5.24 -9.26 -9.42
C CYS A 114 -4.89 -8.06 -10.31
N ALA A 115 -5.67 -7.83 -11.38
CA ALA A 115 -5.47 -6.68 -12.27
C ALA A 115 -5.67 -5.34 -11.54
N ALA A 116 -6.73 -5.22 -10.72
CA ALA A 116 -6.97 -4.01 -9.92
C ALA A 116 -5.82 -3.72 -8.94
N MET A 117 -5.32 -4.76 -8.27
CA MET A 117 -4.18 -4.66 -7.36
C MET A 117 -2.88 -4.31 -8.11
N ALA A 118 -2.64 -4.91 -9.28
CA ALA A 118 -1.48 -4.62 -10.11
C ALA A 118 -1.45 -3.15 -10.56
N VAL A 119 -2.60 -2.60 -10.96
CA VAL A 119 -2.71 -1.15 -11.29
C VAL A 119 -2.42 -0.30 -10.05
N GLY A 120 -2.93 -0.66 -8.88
CA GLY A 120 -2.62 0.04 -7.62
C GLY A 120 -1.12 0.05 -7.32
N VAL A 121 -0.45 -1.11 -7.45
CA VAL A 121 1.00 -1.23 -7.27
C VAL A 121 1.78 -0.41 -8.31
N ALA A 122 1.35 -0.45 -9.58
CA ALA A 122 1.98 0.34 -10.64
C ALA A 122 1.93 1.85 -10.36
N VAL A 123 0.80 2.35 -9.87
CA VAL A 123 0.68 3.76 -9.44
C VAL A 123 1.61 4.06 -8.27
N CYS A 124 1.71 3.16 -7.28
CA CYS A 124 2.67 3.31 -6.19
C CYS A 124 4.11 3.39 -6.71
N TYR A 125 4.49 2.57 -7.67
CA TYR A 125 5.81 2.63 -8.31
C TYR A 125 6.06 3.94 -9.04
N VAL A 126 5.08 4.45 -9.78
CA VAL A 126 5.21 5.75 -10.47
C VAL A 126 5.50 6.86 -9.46
N PHE A 127 4.69 6.96 -8.39
CA PHE A 127 4.90 7.98 -7.35
C PHE A 127 6.24 7.79 -6.63
N GLY A 128 6.59 6.57 -6.25
CA GLY A 128 7.84 6.26 -5.57
C GLY A 128 9.06 6.58 -6.44
N THR A 129 9.04 6.17 -7.71
CA THR A 129 10.16 6.38 -8.63
C THR A 129 10.33 7.86 -8.98
N VAL A 130 9.24 8.58 -9.28
CA VAL A 130 9.31 10.02 -9.57
C VAL A 130 9.84 10.79 -8.36
N TRP A 131 9.34 10.47 -7.17
CA TRP A 131 9.83 11.08 -5.92
C TRP A 131 11.32 10.81 -5.72
N PHE A 132 11.76 9.56 -5.90
CA PHE A 132 13.16 9.19 -5.76
C PHE A 132 14.05 9.92 -6.79
N MET A 133 13.60 10.04 -8.05
CA MET A 133 14.33 10.78 -9.08
C MET A 133 14.53 12.25 -8.71
N VAL A 134 13.49 12.90 -8.20
CA VAL A 134 13.54 14.31 -7.79
C VAL A 134 14.53 14.52 -6.64
N LEU A 135 14.57 13.60 -5.68
CA LEU A 135 15.46 13.73 -4.51
C LEU A 135 16.90 13.33 -4.80
N SER A 136 17.11 12.27 -5.61
CA SER A 136 18.45 11.72 -5.85
C SER A 136 19.16 12.33 -7.06
N GLY A 137 18.43 13.01 -7.96
CA GLY A 137 18.98 13.52 -9.23
C GLY A 137 19.34 12.42 -10.25
N ASN A 138 18.98 11.16 -9.96
CA ASN A 138 19.30 10.03 -10.83
C ASN A 138 18.44 10.00 -12.11
N SER A 139 18.98 9.40 -13.16
CA SER A 139 18.23 9.15 -14.39
C SER A 139 17.09 8.14 -14.17
N LEU A 140 16.11 8.14 -15.07
CA LEU A 140 14.96 7.23 -15.02
C LEU A 140 15.39 5.75 -14.97
N TRP A 141 16.36 5.35 -15.79
CA TRP A 141 16.83 3.96 -15.86
C TRP A 141 17.47 3.50 -14.54
N VAL A 142 18.31 4.33 -13.97
CA VAL A 142 18.94 4.06 -12.68
C VAL A 142 17.87 3.96 -11.57
N SER A 143 16.93 4.88 -11.57
CA SER A 143 15.82 4.88 -10.57
C SER A 143 14.93 3.64 -10.71
N LEU A 144 14.57 3.22 -11.91
CA LEU A 144 13.81 1.99 -12.14
C LEU A 144 14.56 0.74 -11.68
N SER A 145 15.88 0.69 -11.86
CA SER A 145 16.71 -0.44 -11.42
C SER A 145 16.73 -0.59 -9.90
N TYR A 146 16.69 0.51 -9.14
CA TYR A 146 16.66 0.48 -7.68
C TYR A 146 15.25 0.41 -7.11
N CYS A 147 14.28 1.05 -7.76
CA CYS A 147 12.95 1.30 -7.22
C CYS A 147 11.88 0.31 -7.69
N VAL A 148 12.10 -0.42 -8.80
CA VAL A 148 11.07 -1.29 -9.39
C VAL A 148 11.57 -2.71 -9.60
N LEU A 149 12.68 -2.90 -10.30
CA LEU A 149 13.13 -4.25 -10.69
C LEU A 149 13.27 -5.24 -9.53
N PRO A 150 13.87 -4.88 -8.37
CA PRO A 150 14.03 -5.81 -7.25
C PRO A 150 12.69 -6.18 -6.59
N PHE A 151 11.68 -5.32 -6.72
CA PHE A 151 10.38 -5.48 -6.05
C PHE A 151 9.42 -6.34 -6.86
N LEU A 152 9.53 -6.34 -8.20
CA LEU A 152 8.59 -7.01 -9.11
C LEU A 152 8.30 -8.47 -8.75
N PRO A 153 9.29 -9.35 -8.54
CA PRO A 153 9.02 -10.75 -8.25
C PRO A 153 8.23 -10.95 -6.96
N GLY A 154 8.63 -10.19 -5.92
CA GLY A 154 7.95 -10.23 -4.62
C GLY A 154 6.53 -9.66 -4.68
N ASP A 155 6.33 -8.58 -5.42
CA ASP A 155 5.04 -7.92 -5.48
C ASP A 155 4.02 -8.68 -6.34
N VAL A 156 4.46 -9.41 -7.36
CA VAL A 156 3.61 -10.38 -8.07
C VAL A 156 3.07 -11.43 -7.09
N LEU A 157 3.93 -12.01 -6.27
CA LEU A 157 3.50 -13.00 -5.26
C LEU A 157 2.56 -12.38 -4.23
N LYS A 158 2.84 -11.18 -3.74
CA LYS A 158 1.97 -10.45 -2.81
C LYS A 158 0.59 -10.18 -3.41
N ILE A 159 0.51 -9.77 -4.69
CA ILE A 159 -0.76 -9.54 -5.39
C ILE A 159 -1.57 -10.84 -5.47
N LEU A 160 -0.96 -11.94 -5.88
CA LEU A 160 -1.64 -13.24 -6.00
C LEU A 160 -2.19 -13.70 -4.64
N LEU A 161 -1.38 -13.60 -3.58
CA LEU A 161 -1.79 -13.95 -2.22
C LEU A 161 -2.88 -13.00 -1.69
N ALA A 162 -2.76 -11.69 -1.90
CA ALA A 162 -3.76 -10.72 -1.48
C ALA A 162 -5.11 -10.96 -2.19
N ALA A 163 -5.10 -11.26 -3.47
CA ALA A 163 -6.31 -11.55 -4.23
C ALA A 163 -7.00 -12.84 -3.72
N LEU A 164 -6.21 -13.89 -3.44
CA LEU A 164 -6.72 -15.15 -2.86
C LEU A 164 -7.35 -14.90 -1.48
N LEU A 165 -6.66 -14.17 -0.61
CA LEU A 165 -7.14 -13.85 0.73
C LEU A 165 -8.37 -12.95 0.70
N THR A 166 -8.43 -11.99 -0.22
CA THR A 166 -9.61 -11.12 -0.39
C THR A 166 -10.86 -11.97 -0.64
N GLY A 167 -10.79 -12.96 -1.54
CA GLY A 167 -11.92 -13.83 -1.84
C GLY A 167 -12.41 -14.64 -0.63
N ARG A 168 -11.48 -15.08 0.23
CA ARG A 168 -11.80 -15.84 1.44
C ARG A 168 -12.31 -14.95 2.59
N LEU A 169 -11.58 -13.88 2.89
CA LEU A 169 -11.88 -12.98 4.01
C LEU A 169 -13.17 -12.21 3.81
N LYS A 170 -13.50 -11.85 2.57
CA LYS A 170 -14.72 -11.12 2.29
C LYS A 170 -15.98 -11.89 2.73
N LYS A 171 -16.01 -13.21 2.54
CA LYS A 171 -17.13 -14.06 2.99
C LYS A 171 -17.27 -14.06 4.52
N ALA A 172 -16.16 -13.93 5.25
CA ALA A 172 -16.16 -13.88 6.71
C ALA A 172 -16.50 -12.49 7.26
N MET A 173 -16.02 -11.44 6.59
CA MET A 173 -16.19 -10.05 7.05
C MET A 173 -17.60 -9.50 6.82
N TRP A 174 -18.32 -9.98 5.81
CA TRP A 174 -19.60 -9.41 5.40
C TRP A 174 -20.78 -10.39 5.56
N ARG A 175 -20.62 -11.42 6.40
CA ARG A 175 -21.71 -12.25 6.91
C ARG A 175 -22.58 -11.55 7.93
#